data_cb8524093869717db14ddc4ea0cc22f9
#
_entry.id   cb8524093869717db14ddc4ea0cc22f9
#
_cell.length_a   1.000
_cell.length_b   1.000
_cell.length_c   1.000
_cell.angle_alpha   90.00
_cell.angle_beta   90.00
_cell.angle_gamma   90.00
#
_symmetry.space_group_name_H-M   'P 1'
#
loop_
_entity.id
_entity.type
_entity.pdbx_description
1 polymer ?
#
loop_
_entity_poly.entity_id
_entity_poly.type
_entity_poly.pdbx_seq_one_letter_code
_entity_poly.pdbx_strand_id
1 'polypeptide(L)'
;MKFRTLLIAAAALAAPLAVSTPAALADGGIFVGVEGGNIAVSGYDTVSYFQGNGKPVLGSANFKVKHDGAVYHFSSRANADLFSANPDRYAPQYGGHCAWAMSRGSLAPGDPTLYKIHEGKLYLNFNRNVQQTWLGDIEGFISKSDPAWTKIPTGKKFGD
;
A
#
# COMPACT_ATOMS: atom_id res chain seq x y z
N MET A 1 31.87 -6.03 -68.10
CA MET A 1 31.17 -6.60 -66.94
C MET A 1 31.04 -5.50 -65.90
N LYS A 2 29.80 -5.01 -65.65
CA LYS A 2 29.51 -3.92 -64.71
C LYS A 2 28.87 -4.58 -63.44
N PHE A 3 29.60 -4.60 -62.35
CA PHE A 3 29.06 -5.05 -61.03
C PHE A 3 28.19 -3.91 -60.45
N ARG A 4 26.91 -4.18 -60.28
CA ARG A 4 25.98 -3.32 -59.53
C ARG A 4 26.02 -3.72 -58.04
N THR A 5 26.55 -2.86 -57.21
CA THR A 5 26.52 -2.98 -55.76
C THR A 5 25.12 -2.63 -55.25
N LEU A 6 24.44 -3.60 -54.64
CA LEU A 6 23.14 -3.43 -54.02
C LEU A 6 23.35 -2.91 -52.59
N LEU A 7 22.97 -1.68 -52.32
CA LEU A 7 22.94 -1.11 -50.96
C LEU A 7 21.64 -1.56 -50.28
N ILE A 8 21.74 -2.41 -49.25
CA ILE A 8 20.63 -2.78 -48.41
C ILE A 8 20.56 -1.76 -47.27
N ALA A 9 19.56 -0.90 -47.30
CA ALA A 9 19.26 0.02 -46.21
C ALA A 9 18.52 -0.74 -45.11
N ALA A 10 19.16 -0.95 -43.97
CA ALA A 10 18.53 -1.49 -42.77
C ALA A 10 17.75 -0.38 -42.06
N ALA A 11 16.44 -0.42 -42.17
CA ALA A 11 15.56 0.45 -41.38
C ALA A 11 15.49 -0.09 -39.95
N ALA A 12 16.12 0.59 -39.00
CA ALA A 12 15.97 0.32 -37.60
C ALA A 12 14.59 0.82 -37.11
N LEU A 13 13.67 -0.11 -36.83
CA LEU A 13 12.44 0.21 -36.13
C LEU A 13 12.77 0.53 -34.65
N ALA A 14 12.77 1.80 -34.29
CA ALA A 14 12.78 2.23 -32.90
C ALA A 14 11.39 2.00 -32.30
N ALA A 15 11.24 0.94 -31.49
CA ALA A 15 10.03 0.74 -30.69
C ALA A 15 9.99 1.83 -29.59
N PRO A 16 8.84 2.50 -29.38
CA PRO A 16 8.72 3.45 -28.29
C PRO A 16 8.80 2.68 -26.97
N LEU A 17 9.78 3.06 -26.13
CA LEU A 17 9.81 2.64 -24.73
C LEU A 17 8.55 3.22 -24.05
N ALA A 18 7.61 2.35 -23.72
CA ALA A 18 6.49 2.71 -22.87
C ALA A 18 7.05 3.12 -21.50
N VAL A 19 7.14 4.42 -21.25
CA VAL A 19 7.37 4.95 -19.91
C VAL A 19 6.11 4.63 -19.12
N SER A 20 6.13 3.57 -18.31
CA SER A 20 5.12 3.34 -17.30
C SER A 20 5.20 4.53 -16.33
N THR A 21 4.22 5.42 -16.40
CA THR A 21 3.98 6.40 -15.34
C THR A 21 3.77 5.64 -14.04
N PRO A 22 4.50 5.97 -12.95
CA PRO A 22 4.18 5.38 -11.67
C PRO A 22 2.71 5.65 -11.37
N ALA A 23 2.00 4.63 -10.88
CA ALA A 23 0.64 4.80 -10.39
C ALA A 23 0.64 6.01 -9.45
N ALA A 24 -0.31 6.92 -9.65
CA ALA A 24 -0.46 8.07 -8.77
C ALA A 24 -0.51 7.55 -7.33
N LEU A 25 0.46 7.95 -6.53
CA LEU A 25 0.48 7.64 -5.10
C LEU A 25 -0.86 8.08 -4.51
N ALA A 26 -1.43 7.24 -3.66
CA ALA A 26 -2.65 7.58 -2.95
C ALA A 26 -2.49 8.96 -2.29
N ASP A 27 -3.45 9.86 -2.50
CA ASP A 27 -3.34 11.25 -2.08
C ASP A 27 -3.34 11.42 -0.55
N GLY A 28 -3.95 10.49 0.20
CA GLY A 28 -4.02 10.54 1.66
C GLY A 28 -2.68 10.20 2.36
N GLY A 29 -2.58 10.60 3.62
CA GLY A 29 -1.42 10.31 4.48
C GLY A 29 -1.49 8.93 5.15
N ILE A 30 -0.36 8.47 5.67
CA ILE A 30 -0.31 7.23 6.45
C ILE A 30 -0.83 7.50 7.86
N PHE A 31 -1.76 6.68 8.35
CA PHE A 31 -2.23 6.72 9.73
C PHE A 31 -1.14 6.19 10.69
N VAL A 32 -0.73 7.01 11.63
CA VAL A 32 0.38 6.73 12.57
C VAL A 32 -0.09 6.55 14.02
N GLY A 33 -1.37 6.28 14.23
CA GLY A 33 -1.97 6.10 15.55
C GLY A 33 -2.52 7.41 16.15
N VAL A 34 -3.34 7.27 17.20
CA VAL A 34 -3.99 8.39 17.90
C VAL A 34 -3.10 9.03 18.98
N GLU A 35 -2.06 8.33 19.42
CA GLU A 35 -1.15 8.79 20.47
C GLU A 35 -0.04 9.71 19.95
N GLY A 36 -0.05 9.99 18.66
CA GLY A 36 1.00 10.77 18.01
C GLY A 36 2.23 9.94 17.64
N GLY A 37 3.25 10.62 17.14
CA GLY A 37 4.44 9.98 16.60
C GLY A 37 4.35 9.81 15.08
N ASN A 38 5.28 9.03 14.52
CA ASN A 38 5.39 8.84 13.08
C ASN A 38 5.55 7.36 12.69
N ILE A 39 4.97 6.47 13.48
CA ILE A 39 5.09 5.02 13.33
C ILE A 39 3.82 4.48 12.69
N ALA A 40 3.93 3.95 11.48
CA ALA A 40 2.84 3.35 10.74
C ALA A 40 2.34 2.06 11.41
N VAL A 41 1.04 1.77 11.24
CA VAL A 41 0.39 0.51 11.67
C VAL A 41 0.68 0.18 13.14
N SER A 42 0.78 1.21 14.00
CA SER A 42 1.11 1.07 15.43
C SER A 42 2.36 0.21 15.70
N GLY A 43 3.31 0.21 14.76
CA GLY A 43 4.58 -0.54 14.87
C GLY A 43 4.49 -2.02 14.52
N TYR A 44 3.37 -2.51 14.02
CA TYR A 44 3.28 -3.88 13.52
C TYR A 44 4.00 -4.04 12.17
N ASP A 45 4.65 -5.18 12.01
CA ASP A 45 5.37 -5.58 10.79
C ASP A 45 4.39 -5.93 9.69
N THR A 46 4.25 -5.04 8.69
CA THR A 46 3.28 -5.22 7.61
C THR A 46 3.59 -6.41 6.71
N VAL A 47 4.83 -6.87 6.64
CA VAL A 47 5.21 -8.08 5.89
C VAL A 47 4.71 -9.34 6.58
N SER A 48 4.62 -9.34 7.91
CA SER A 48 4.19 -10.51 8.69
C SER A 48 2.77 -10.99 8.35
N TYR A 49 1.88 -10.09 7.93
CA TYR A 49 0.51 -10.43 7.51
C TYR A 49 0.46 -11.34 6.28
N PHE A 50 1.51 -11.34 5.47
CA PHE A 50 1.62 -12.10 4.22
C PHE A 50 2.45 -13.36 4.37
N GLN A 51 3.00 -13.62 5.55
CA GLN A 51 3.92 -14.73 5.81
C GLN A 51 3.37 -15.70 6.87
N GLY A 52 3.90 -16.91 6.87
CA GLY A 52 3.60 -17.91 7.88
C GLY A 52 2.10 -18.20 8.01
N ASN A 53 1.54 -17.97 9.19
CA ASN A 53 0.12 -18.11 9.47
C ASN A 53 -0.68 -16.81 9.26
N GLY A 54 -0.06 -15.78 8.70
CA GLY A 54 -0.66 -14.48 8.44
C GLY A 54 -0.96 -13.64 9.68
N LYS A 55 -0.43 -14.00 10.86
CA LYS A 55 -0.68 -13.22 12.08
C LYS A 55 0.17 -11.98 12.13
N PRO A 56 -0.40 -10.83 12.57
CA PRO A 56 0.38 -9.62 12.78
C PRO A 56 1.42 -9.82 13.89
N VAL A 57 2.65 -9.41 13.61
CA VAL A 57 3.77 -9.46 14.53
C VAL A 57 4.24 -8.04 14.82
N LEU A 58 4.53 -7.72 16.07
CA LEU A 58 5.07 -6.43 16.43
C LEU A 58 6.49 -6.30 15.89
N GLY A 59 6.76 -5.18 15.20
CA GLY A 59 8.10 -4.84 14.71
C GLY A 59 9.00 -4.26 15.78
N SER A 60 10.24 -4.04 15.43
CA SER A 60 11.28 -3.42 16.26
C SER A 60 11.82 -2.17 15.59
N ALA A 61 12.12 -1.13 16.39
CA ALA A 61 12.80 0.06 15.92
C ALA A 61 14.21 -0.20 15.34
N ASN A 62 14.78 -1.39 15.61
CA ASN A 62 16.06 -1.82 15.03
C ASN A 62 15.96 -2.13 13.53
N PHE A 63 14.78 -2.49 13.06
CA PHE A 63 14.49 -2.79 11.65
C PHE A 63 13.38 -1.87 11.17
N LYS A 64 13.74 -0.70 10.65
CA LYS A 64 12.79 0.33 10.24
C LYS A 64 13.04 0.83 8.83
N VAL A 65 11.97 1.20 8.15
CA VAL A 65 11.98 1.82 6.82
C VAL A 65 11.10 3.05 6.84
N LYS A 66 11.56 4.15 6.24
CA LYS A 66 10.72 5.33 5.99
C LYS A 66 10.03 5.17 4.65
N HIS A 67 8.72 5.37 4.62
CA HIS A 67 7.93 5.33 3.40
C HIS A 67 6.70 6.24 3.55
N ASP A 68 6.41 7.05 2.54
CA ASP A 68 5.28 8.00 2.48
C ASP A 68 5.10 8.84 3.77
N GLY A 69 6.22 9.40 4.26
CA GLY A 69 6.21 10.26 5.43
C GLY A 69 6.09 9.54 6.78
N ALA A 70 5.92 8.22 6.83
CA ALA A 70 5.86 7.44 8.05
C ALA A 70 7.05 6.50 8.23
N VAL A 71 7.21 5.94 9.43
CA VAL A 71 8.23 4.97 9.78
C VAL A 71 7.57 3.62 10.04
N TYR A 72 7.89 2.64 9.23
CA TYR A 72 7.46 1.24 9.40
C TYR A 72 8.49 0.48 10.21
N HIS A 73 8.02 -0.33 11.16
CA HIS A 73 8.85 -1.23 11.95
C HIS A 73 8.67 -2.67 11.49
N PHE A 74 9.76 -3.45 11.52
CA PHE A 74 9.75 -4.85 11.08
C PHE A 74 10.30 -5.77 12.15
N SER A 75 9.88 -7.01 12.16
CA SER A 75 10.32 -8.04 13.11
C SER A 75 11.71 -8.59 12.78
N SER A 76 12.18 -8.37 11.55
CA SER A 76 13.49 -8.81 11.08
C SER A 76 14.06 -7.89 9.98
N ARG A 77 15.38 -8.00 9.77
CA ARG A 77 16.05 -7.35 8.64
C ARG A 77 15.46 -7.85 7.31
N ALA A 78 15.21 -9.14 7.17
CA ALA A 78 14.66 -9.71 5.96
C ALA A 78 13.29 -9.10 5.60
N ASN A 79 12.40 -8.87 6.58
CA ASN A 79 11.12 -8.23 6.34
C ASN A 79 11.27 -6.74 5.96
N ALA A 80 12.19 -6.02 6.59
CA ALA A 80 12.52 -4.65 6.22
C ALA A 80 13.02 -4.56 4.75
N ASP A 81 13.85 -5.51 4.33
CA ASP A 81 14.39 -5.57 2.97
C ASP A 81 13.27 -5.93 1.96
N LEU A 82 12.36 -6.86 2.29
CA LEU A 82 11.18 -7.18 1.47
C LEU A 82 10.26 -5.97 1.28
N PHE A 83 9.99 -5.25 2.36
CA PHE A 83 9.19 -4.02 2.28
C PHE A 83 9.87 -2.95 1.42
N SER A 84 11.18 -2.73 1.64
CA SER A 84 11.94 -1.73 0.87
C SER A 84 11.98 -2.04 -0.63
N ALA A 85 11.99 -3.33 -1.00
CA ALA A 85 11.99 -3.76 -2.38
C ALA A 85 10.62 -3.56 -3.08
N ASN A 86 9.52 -3.67 -2.33
CA ASN A 86 8.17 -3.50 -2.87
C ASN A 86 7.19 -2.99 -1.78
N PRO A 87 7.23 -1.70 -1.43
CA PRO A 87 6.36 -1.14 -0.42
C PRO A 87 4.88 -1.31 -0.75
N ASP A 88 4.48 -1.10 -2.00
CA ASP A 88 3.08 -1.17 -2.46
C ASP A 88 2.44 -2.53 -2.20
N ARG A 89 3.25 -3.59 -2.19
CA ARG A 89 2.77 -4.93 -1.86
C ARG A 89 2.41 -5.10 -0.39
N TYR A 90 3.16 -4.44 0.50
CA TYR A 90 3.11 -4.71 1.94
C TYR A 90 2.52 -3.57 2.76
N ALA A 91 2.45 -2.36 2.21
CA ALA A 91 1.77 -1.25 2.85
C ALA A 91 0.25 -1.52 2.91
N PRO A 92 -0.42 -1.11 4.00
CA PRO A 92 -1.86 -1.25 4.08
C PRO A 92 -2.55 -0.28 3.11
N GLN A 93 -3.68 -0.72 2.57
CA GLN A 93 -4.52 0.12 1.73
C GLN A 93 -5.05 1.32 2.52
N TYR A 94 -5.32 2.41 1.83
CA TYR A 94 -5.83 3.66 2.42
C TYR A 94 -4.95 4.21 3.53
N GLY A 95 -3.62 4.03 3.39
CA GLY A 95 -2.65 4.48 4.38
C GLY A 95 -2.80 3.84 5.77
N GLY A 96 -3.48 2.71 5.88
CA GLY A 96 -3.76 2.06 7.16
C GLY A 96 -4.98 2.59 7.91
N HIS A 97 -5.77 3.47 7.27
CA HIS A 97 -7.09 3.85 7.78
C HIS A 97 -8.11 2.72 7.63
N CYS A 98 -9.20 2.81 8.39
CA CYS A 98 -10.29 1.85 8.33
C CYS A 98 -10.93 1.79 6.93
N ALA A 99 -10.89 0.62 6.29
CA ALA A 99 -11.39 0.42 4.94
C ALA A 99 -12.92 0.65 4.83
N TRP A 100 -13.68 0.30 5.88
CA TRP A 100 -15.12 0.58 5.90
C TRP A 100 -15.41 2.08 5.97
N ALA A 101 -14.69 2.83 6.81
CA ALA A 101 -14.86 4.29 6.89
C ALA A 101 -14.53 4.96 5.56
N MET A 102 -13.48 4.47 4.88
CA MET A 102 -13.07 4.99 3.57
C MET A 102 -14.17 4.81 2.51
N SER A 103 -14.94 3.74 2.55
CA SER A 103 -16.09 3.56 1.64
C SER A 103 -17.18 4.64 1.78
N ARG A 104 -17.12 5.43 2.86
CA ARG A 104 -17.98 6.57 3.15
C ARG A 104 -17.28 7.92 2.95
N GLY A 105 -16.05 7.91 2.41
CA GLY A 105 -15.21 9.09 2.23
C GLY A 105 -14.68 9.68 3.54
N SER A 106 -14.63 8.89 4.61
CA SER A 106 -14.19 9.33 5.93
C SER A 106 -12.92 8.61 6.37
N LEU A 107 -12.04 9.34 7.08
CA LEU A 107 -10.88 8.77 7.74
C LEU A 107 -11.26 8.28 9.15
N ALA A 108 -10.81 7.09 9.52
CA ALA A 108 -10.91 6.55 10.86
C ALA A 108 -9.70 5.64 11.14
N PRO A 109 -9.30 5.43 12.40
CA PRO A 109 -8.21 4.54 12.74
C PRO A 109 -8.40 3.13 12.18
N GLY A 110 -7.32 2.51 11.71
CA GLY A 110 -7.26 1.08 11.44
C GLY A 110 -6.59 0.35 12.59
N ASP A 111 -7.23 -0.69 13.13
CA ASP A 111 -6.63 -1.56 14.14
C ASP A 111 -5.77 -2.63 13.46
N PRO A 112 -4.47 -2.73 13.78
CA PRO A 112 -3.57 -3.72 13.18
C PRO A 112 -4.00 -5.17 13.40
N THR A 113 -4.78 -5.45 14.45
CA THR A 113 -5.27 -6.79 14.77
C THR A 113 -6.57 -7.15 14.05
N LEU A 114 -7.25 -6.17 13.46
CA LEU A 114 -8.51 -6.30 12.73
C LEU A 114 -8.28 -6.12 11.22
N TYR A 115 -7.56 -7.05 10.65
CA TYR A 115 -7.09 -7.03 9.28
C TYR A 115 -7.76 -8.08 8.39
N LYS A 116 -7.59 -7.91 7.10
CA LYS A 116 -7.88 -8.90 6.07
C LYS A 116 -6.90 -8.73 4.91
N ILE A 117 -6.30 -9.84 4.47
CA ILE A 117 -5.68 -9.90 3.15
C ILE A 117 -6.76 -10.27 2.15
N HIS A 118 -6.97 -9.42 1.17
CA HIS A 118 -7.90 -9.64 0.07
C HIS A 118 -7.21 -9.27 -1.23
N GLU A 119 -7.19 -10.20 -2.20
CA GLU A 119 -6.48 -10.07 -3.47
C GLU A 119 -5.02 -9.58 -3.33
N GLY A 120 -4.32 -10.11 -2.32
CA GLY A 120 -2.92 -9.78 -2.05
C GLY A 120 -2.70 -8.39 -1.46
N LYS A 121 -3.73 -7.69 -1.02
CA LYS A 121 -3.69 -6.36 -0.39
C LYS A 121 -4.10 -6.43 1.08
N LEU A 122 -3.48 -5.61 1.92
CA LEU A 122 -3.76 -5.53 3.36
C LEU A 122 -4.79 -4.43 3.64
N TYR A 123 -5.90 -4.82 4.26
CA TYR A 123 -6.95 -3.89 4.70
C TYR A 123 -7.09 -3.96 6.22
N LEU A 124 -7.27 -2.79 6.86
CA LEU A 124 -7.51 -2.67 8.30
C LEU A 124 -8.92 -2.15 8.56
N ASN A 125 -9.47 -2.48 9.73
CA ASN A 125 -10.77 -1.98 10.17
C ASN A 125 -10.68 -1.41 11.58
N PHE A 126 -11.60 -0.54 11.95
CA PHE A 126 -11.59 0.20 13.22
C PHE A 126 -11.91 -0.67 14.44
N ASN A 127 -12.94 -1.52 14.34
CA ASN A 127 -13.35 -2.43 15.40
C ASN A 127 -14.00 -3.68 14.80
N ARG A 128 -14.28 -4.67 15.65
CA ARG A 128 -14.79 -5.97 15.23
C ARG A 128 -16.15 -5.88 14.52
N ASN A 129 -17.07 -5.04 15.00
CA ASN A 129 -18.39 -4.90 14.38
C ASN A 129 -18.28 -4.29 12.98
N VAL A 130 -17.44 -3.26 12.82
CA VAL A 130 -17.13 -2.64 11.54
C VAL A 130 -16.45 -3.63 10.61
N GLN A 131 -15.51 -4.44 11.10
CA GLN A 131 -14.87 -5.49 10.31
C GLN A 131 -15.88 -6.52 9.83
N GLN A 132 -16.79 -7.00 10.68
CA GLN A 132 -17.82 -7.96 10.27
C GLN A 132 -18.74 -7.38 9.18
N THR A 133 -19.12 -6.11 9.32
CA THR A 133 -19.91 -5.42 8.28
C THR A 133 -19.14 -5.36 6.97
N TRP A 134 -17.85 -4.98 7.02
CA TRP A 134 -17.00 -4.87 5.83
C TRP A 134 -16.76 -6.24 5.17
N LEU A 135 -16.56 -7.30 5.96
CA LEU A 135 -16.40 -8.67 5.47
C LEU A 135 -17.65 -9.22 4.76
N GLY A 136 -18.82 -8.65 5.03
CA GLY A 136 -20.08 -9.03 4.39
C GLY A 136 -20.18 -8.61 2.91
N ASP A 137 -19.42 -7.58 2.48
CA ASP A 137 -19.41 -7.10 1.08
C ASP A 137 -18.09 -6.41 0.76
N ILE A 138 -17.00 -7.16 0.78
CA ILE A 138 -15.63 -6.63 0.59
C ILE A 138 -15.52 -5.84 -0.71
N GLU A 139 -15.94 -6.44 -1.83
CA GLU A 139 -15.85 -5.84 -3.17
C GLU A 139 -16.69 -4.56 -3.28
N GLY A 140 -17.91 -4.59 -2.75
CA GLY A 140 -18.79 -3.42 -2.77
C GLY A 140 -18.26 -2.27 -1.92
N PHE A 141 -17.54 -2.55 -0.83
CA PHE A 141 -16.86 -1.51 -0.05
C PHE A 141 -15.58 -1.02 -0.71
N ILE A 142 -14.75 -1.90 -1.29
CA ILE A 142 -13.53 -1.50 -2.01
C ILE A 142 -13.88 -0.61 -3.20
N SER A 143 -14.89 -0.97 -4.00
CA SER A 143 -15.32 -0.18 -5.17
C SER A 143 -15.76 1.25 -4.83
N LYS A 144 -16.18 1.48 -3.60
CA LYS A 144 -16.51 2.82 -3.07
C LYS A 144 -15.30 3.51 -2.45
N SER A 145 -14.41 2.73 -1.81
CA SER A 145 -13.24 3.26 -1.10
C SER A 145 -12.16 3.77 -2.05
N ASP A 146 -11.89 3.05 -3.13
CA ASP A 146 -10.84 3.42 -4.08
C ASP A 146 -11.04 4.84 -4.65
N PRO A 147 -12.22 5.18 -5.24
CA PRO A 147 -12.45 6.54 -5.71
C PRO A 147 -12.61 7.57 -4.59
N ALA A 148 -12.96 7.14 -3.36
CA ALA A 148 -13.02 8.05 -2.21
C ALA A 148 -11.62 8.41 -1.73
N TRP A 149 -10.69 7.45 -1.70
CA TRP A 149 -9.31 7.67 -1.29
C TRP A 149 -8.60 8.71 -2.14
N THR A 150 -8.79 8.70 -3.46
CA THR A 150 -8.20 9.68 -4.37
C THR A 150 -8.70 11.12 -4.16
N LYS A 151 -9.80 11.29 -3.41
CA LYS A 151 -10.36 12.61 -3.05
C LYS A 151 -9.91 13.10 -1.67
N ILE A 152 -9.23 12.26 -0.89
CA ILE A 152 -8.64 12.70 0.39
C ILE A 152 -7.48 13.65 0.07
N PRO A 153 -7.40 14.83 0.70
CA PRO A 153 -6.30 15.77 0.48
C PRO A 153 -4.94 15.11 0.76
N THR A 154 -3.96 15.42 -0.09
CA THR A 154 -2.60 14.87 0.01
C THR A 154 -2.03 15.02 1.41
N GLY A 155 -1.57 13.91 1.98
CA GLY A 155 -0.98 13.86 3.31
C GLY A 155 -1.97 13.91 4.46
N LYS A 156 -3.27 14.15 4.22
CA LYS A 156 -4.28 14.18 5.28
C LYS A 156 -4.50 12.79 5.87
N LYS A 157 -4.50 12.72 7.19
CA LYS A 157 -4.75 11.49 7.96
C LYS A 157 -5.77 11.76 9.06
N PHE A 158 -6.25 10.70 9.71
CA PHE A 158 -7.12 10.83 10.87
C PHE A 158 -6.37 11.55 12.01
N GLY A 159 -7.03 12.53 12.61
CA GLY A 159 -6.48 13.32 13.71
C GLY A 159 -5.84 14.65 13.28
N ASP A 160 -5.77 14.94 11.96
CA ASP A 160 -5.31 16.24 11.45
C ASP A 160 -6.42 17.30 11.48
#